data_9a8240f9af7172e7c3173eeac45853bc
#
_entry.id   9a8240f9af7172e7c3173eeac45853bc
#
_cell.length_a   1.000
_cell.length_b   1.000
_cell.length_c   1.000
_cell.angle_alpha   90.00
_cell.angle_beta   90.00
_cell.angle_gamma   90.00
#
_symmetry.space_group_name_H-M   'P 1'
#
loop_
_entity.id
_entity.type
_entity.pdbx_description
1 polymer ?
#
loop_
_entity_poly.entity_id
_entity_poly.type
_entity_poly.pdbx_seq_one_letter_code
_entity_poly.pdbx_strand_id
1 'polypeptide(L)'
;MSNPAKPSSAVVTTRWWWVRHAPVRNDGGNIYGQKDMTCDTSDREVFEAVAKILPRNALWYASNLVRTHQTAEAIWAAGFPKPSAMPHEAALAEQHFGQWQGMNRAAFLASRPPGSHWFADIDEPAPGGESFMDLYNRVRGVIERINIEQAGRDVIAVAHGGTIKAAIGLALGNQPEKGLAFDIDNCSVTRLDHYASPGKSSWRLPMVNQQPWIADASHNAMHQPAGPEVVPETKLA
;
A
#
# COMPACT_ATOMS: atom_id res chain seq x y z
N MET A 1 -38.26 -32.92 20.67
CA MET A 1 -36.79 -32.82 20.53
C MET A 1 -36.52 -31.61 19.61
N SER A 2 -36.19 -30.48 20.21
CA SER A 2 -35.88 -29.25 19.49
C SER A 2 -34.46 -29.35 18.87
N ASN A 3 -34.42 -29.24 17.57
CA ASN A 3 -33.17 -29.19 16.80
C ASN A 3 -32.36 -27.96 17.24
N PRO A 4 -31.11 -28.07 17.71
CA PRO A 4 -30.30 -26.91 18.04
C PRO A 4 -30.11 -26.06 16.78
N ALA A 5 -30.44 -24.78 16.85
CA ALA A 5 -30.24 -23.82 15.77
C ALA A 5 -28.78 -23.87 15.36
N LYS A 6 -28.51 -24.15 14.05
CA LYS A 6 -27.19 -23.99 13.47
C LYS A 6 -26.68 -22.59 13.81
N PRO A 7 -25.45 -22.45 14.35
CA PRO A 7 -24.90 -21.13 14.56
C PRO A 7 -24.91 -20.37 13.23
N SER A 8 -25.42 -19.15 13.26
CA SER A 8 -25.43 -18.23 12.11
C SER A 8 -24.01 -18.08 11.61
N SER A 9 -23.74 -18.56 10.40
CA SER A 9 -22.44 -18.42 9.72
C SER A 9 -22.30 -17.02 9.11
N ALA A 10 -22.50 -15.99 9.94
CA ALA A 10 -22.35 -14.62 9.48
C ALA A 10 -20.89 -14.38 9.05
N VAL A 11 -20.70 -13.96 7.80
CA VAL A 11 -19.40 -13.53 7.30
C VAL A 11 -19.10 -12.17 7.92
N VAL A 12 -17.94 -12.05 8.56
CA VAL A 12 -17.41 -10.79 9.10
C VAL A 12 -16.42 -10.22 8.10
N THR A 13 -16.54 -8.94 7.77
CA THR A 13 -15.67 -8.28 6.79
C THR A 13 -14.86 -7.18 7.46
N THR A 14 -13.54 -7.36 7.55
CA THR A 14 -12.58 -6.31 7.95
C THR A 14 -12.00 -5.67 6.70
N ARG A 15 -12.08 -4.34 6.60
CA ARG A 15 -11.68 -3.61 5.40
C ARG A 15 -10.43 -2.79 5.67
N TRP A 16 -9.35 -3.12 4.98
CA TRP A 16 -8.09 -2.41 5.06
C TRP A 16 -8.00 -1.36 3.96
N TRP A 17 -7.73 -0.11 4.38
CA TRP A 17 -7.48 1.04 3.51
C TRP A 17 -6.04 1.47 3.69
N TRP A 18 -5.19 1.01 2.79
CA TRP A 18 -3.77 1.31 2.79
C TRP A 18 -3.52 2.62 2.08
N VAL A 19 -2.83 3.55 2.73
CA VAL A 19 -2.38 4.80 2.14
C VAL A 19 -0.86 4.81 2.12
N ARG A 20 -0.24 4.87 0.94
CA ARG A 20 1.20 5.07 0.88
C ARG A 20 1.53 6.50 1.30
N HIS A 21 2.58 6.67 2.12
CA HIS A 21 3.04 7.99 2.55
C HIS A 21 3.28 8.96 1.37
N ALA A 22 3.23 10.27 1.64
CA ALA A 22 3.49 11.34 0.70
C ALA A 22 4.94 11.30 0.15
N PRO A 23 5.24 11.96 -0.98
CA PRO A 23 6.56 11.91 -1.61
C PRO A 23 7.68 12.39 -0.69
N VAL A 24 8.79 11.66 -0.65
CA VAL A 24 10.05 12.13 -0.08
C VAL A 24 10.84 12.83 -1.19
N ARG A 25 11.04 14.16 -1.08
CA ARG A 25 11.68 14.97 -2.13
C ARG A 25 13.20 15.11 -1.96
N ASN A 26 13.68 14.91 -0.74
CA ASN A 26 15.08 15.12 -0.37
C ASN A 26 15.88 13.82 -0.23
N ASP A 27 15.46 12.76 -0.91
CA ASP A 27 16.15 11.46 -0.92
C ASP A 27 17.39 11.44 -1.83
N GLY A 28 17.56 12.46 -2.68
CA GLY A 28 18.66 12.55 -3.66
C GLY A 28 18.63 11.43 -4.72
N GLY A 29 17.47 10.80 -4.95
CA GLY A 29 17.33 9.64 -5.81
C GLY A 29 17.88 8.35 -5.20
N ASN A 30 18.09 8.33 -3.89
CA ASN A 30 18.68 7.21 -3.17
C ASN A 30 17.62 6.27 -2.56
N ILE A 31 18.06 5.06 -2.25
CA ILE A 31 17.30 4.09 -1.45
C ILE A 31 17.34 4.57 -0.01
N TYR A 32 16.18 4.85 0.60
CA TYR A 32 16.12 5.33 1.99
C TYR A 32 15.52 4.30 2.97
N GLY A 33 14.67 3.36 2.52
CA GLY A 33 14.13 2.29 3.37
C GLY A 33 13.55 2.79 4.69
N GLN A 34 14.17 2.39 5.80
CA GLN A 34 13.79 2.79 7.15
C GLN A 34 14.49 4.07 7.66
N LYS A 35 15.27 4.76 6.84
CA LYS A 35 15.73 6.10 7.24
C LYS A 35 14.52 6.99 7.49
N ASP A 36 14.56 7.73 8.59
CA ASP A 36 13.45 8.57 9.02
C ASP A 36 13.47 9.92 8.29
N MET A 37 12.94 9.89 7.06
CA MET A 37 12.87 11.02 6.13
C MET A 37 11.50 11.69 6.23
N THR A 38 11.49 13.02 6.21
CA THR A 38 10.25 13.81 6.07
C THR A 38 9.70 13.71 4.64
N CYS A 39 8.39 13.90 4.49
CA CYS A 39 7.74 13.91 3.19
C CYS A 39 7.16 15.28 2.84
N ASP A 40 6.89 15.48 1.56
CA ASP A 40 6.25 16.68 1.03
C ASP A 40 4.72 16.56 1.11
N THR A 41 4.11 17.41 1.92
CA THR A 41 2.66 17.47 2.12
C THR A 41 2.05 18.77 1.59
N SER A 42 2.74 19.45 0.68
CA SER A 42 2.30 20.77 0.18
C SER A 42 1.11 20.70 -0.80
N ASP A 43 0.93 19.57 -1.49
CA ASP A 43 -0.16 19.39 -2.46
C ASP A 43 -1.48 19.06 -1.76
N ARG A 44 -2.20 20.11 -1.37
CA ARG A 44 -3.45 20.02 -0.63
C ARG A 44 -4.56 19.28 -1.38
N GLU A 45 -4.63 19.41 -2.70
CA GLU A 45 -5.69 18.80 -3.52
C GLU A 45 -5.61 17.26 -3.46
N VAL A 46 -4.41 16.72 -3.44
CA VAL A 46 -4.17 15.28 -3.25
C VAL A 46 -4.78 14.79 -1.94
N PHE A 47 -4.52 15.49 -0.83
CA PHE A 47 -5.02 15.07 0.49
C PHE A 47 -6.53 15.27 0.63
N GLU A 48 -7.11 16.31 0.02
CA GLU A 48 -8.56 16.51 -0.05
C GLU A 48 -9.26 15.37 -0.82
N ALA A 49 -8.66 14.92 -1.94
CA ALA A 49 -9.17 13.80 -2.71
C ALA A 49 -9.08 12.48 -1.93
N VAL A 50 -7.94 12.22 -1.26
CA VAL A 50 -7.77 11.06 -0.38
C VAL A 50 -8.78 11.08 0.77
N ALA A 51 -8.94 12.22 1.44
CA ALA A 51 -9.88 12.38 2.56
C ALA A 51 -11.34 12.09 2.17
N LYS A 52 -11.74 12.35 0.92
CA LYS A 52 -13.10 12.11 0.42
C LYS A 52 -13.43 10.63 0.29
N ILE A 53 -12.46 9.77 -0.05
CA ILE A 53 -12.71 8.35 -0.30
C ILE A 53 -12.49 7.45 0.92
N LEU A 54 -11.80 7.93 1.95
CA LEU A 54 -11.53 7.16 3.16
C LEU A 54 -12.77 7.07 4.08
N PRO A 55 -12.99 5.92 4.75
CA PRO A 55 -14.13 5.71 5.64
C PRO A 55 -13.98 6.49 6.95
N ARG A 56 -14.96 7.33 7.27
CA ARG A 56 -14.88 8.28 8.41
C ARG A 56 -14.80 7.63 9.80
N ASN A 57 -15.31 6.41 9.96
CA ASN A 57 -15.35 5.70 11.26
C ASN A 57 -14.27 4.61 11.36
N ALA A 58 -13.20 4.72 10.60
CA ALA A 58 -12.11 3.76 10.58
C ALA A 58 -11.19 3.91 11.80
N LEU A 59 -10.54 2.80 12.15
CA LEU A 59 -9.39 2.79 13.03
C LEU A 59 -8.15 3.19 12.22
N TRP A 60 -7.29 4.00 12.83
CA TRP A 60 -6.07 4.45 12.18
C TRP A 60 -4.84 3.74 12.75
N TYR A 61 -3.94 3.35 11.88
CA TYR A 61 -2.61 2.85 12.18
C TYR A 61 -1.59 3.54 11.28
N ALA A 62 -0.37 3.70 11.76
CA ALA A 62 0.74 4.17 10.95
C ALA A 62 2.00 3.37 11.29
N SER A 63 2.97 3.32 10.40
CA SER A 63 4.31 2.87 10.79
C SER A 63 4.93 3.86 11.78
N ASN A 64 6.07 3.51 12.35
CA ASN A 64 6.82 4.39 13.25
C ASN A 64 7.64 5.47 12.52
N LEU A 65 7.60 5.54 11.18
CA LEU A 65 8.41 6.48 10.40
C LEU A 65 7.66 7.81 10.19
N VAL A 66 8.35 8.94 10.40
CA VAL A 66 7.76 10.29 10.43
C VAL A 66 6.91 10.62 9.21
N ARG A 67 7.30 10.17 8.01
CA ARG A 67 6.56 10.42 6.77
C ARG A 67 5.14 9.87 6.76
N THR A 68 4.87 8.78 7.49
CA THR A 68 3.51 8.23 7.60
C THR A 68 2.64 9.07 8.51
N HIS A 69 3.21 9.64 9.56
CA HIS A 69 2.54 10.57 10.48
C HIS A 69 2.22 11.89 9.78
N GLN A 70 3.20 12.47 9.09
CA GLN A 70 3.01 13.70 8.31
C GLN A 70 1.91 13.53 7.24
N THR A 71 1.87 12.38 6.57
CA THR A 71 0.82 12.05 5.61
C THR A 71 -0.56 11.98 6.27
N ALA A 72 -0.69 11.31 7.41
CA ALA A 72 -1.94 11.24 8.16
C ALA A 72 -2.41 12.63 8.61
N GLU A 73 -1.50 13.44 9.14
CA GLU A 73 -1.79 14.82 9.57
C GLU A 73 -2.28 15.70 8.40
N ALA A 74 -1.67 15.55 7.22
CA ALA A 74 -2.09 16.26 6.02
C ALA A 74 -3.51 15.85 5.57
N ILE A 75 -3.86 14.55 5.65
CA ILE A 75 -5.22 14.07 5.36
C ILE A 75 -6.23 14.68 6.35
N TRP A 76 -5.89 14.75 7.64
CA TRP A 76 -6.76 15.37 8.64
C TRP A 76 -6.90 16.88 8.42
N ALA A 77 -5.80 17.57 8.12
CA ALA A 77 -5.83 19.00 7.79
C ALA A 77 -6.63 19.31 6.53
N ALA A 78 -6.74 18.35 5.61
CA ALA A 78 -7.56 18.44 4.40
C ALA A 78 -9.05 18.14 4.62
N GLY A 79 -9.49 17.99 5.88
CA GLY A 79 -10.92 17.88 6.26
C GLY A 79 -11.40 16.48 6.63
N PHE A 80 -10.49 15.51 6.78
CA PHE A 80 -10.85 14.24 7.40
C PHE A 80 -10.89 14.39 8.93
N PRO A 81 -11.89 13.84 9.64
CA PRO A 81 -11.96 13.89 11.10
C PRO A 81 -10.72 13.23 11.72
N LYS A 82 -9.97 13.98 12.53
CA LYS A 82 -8.82 13.42 13.24
C LYS A 82 -9.30 12.36 14.23
N PRO A 83 -8.76 11.12 14.20
CA PRO A 83 -9.14 10.09 15.14
C PRO A 83 -8.63 10.39 16.54
N SER A 84 -9.25 9.77 17.56
CA SER A 84 -8.79 9.89 18.95
C SER A 84 -7.45 9.23 19.20
N ALA A 85 -7.07 8.24 18.38
CA ALA A 85 -5.81 7.54 18.45
C ALA A 85 -5.36 7.05 17.07
N MET A 86 -4.05 7.02 16.87
CA MET A 86 -3.37 6.37 15.76
C MET A 86 -2.14 5.63 16.32
N PRO A 87 -2.30 4.37 16.72
CA PRO A 87 -1.18 3.56 17.19
C PRO A 87 -0.06 3.45 16.15
N HIS A 88 1.17 3.53 16.65
CA HIS A 88 2.38 3.29 15.86
C HIS A 88 2.64 1.78 15.81
N GLU A 89 2.68 1.23 14.60
CA GLU A 89 2.94 -0.18 14.37
C GLU A 89 4.27 -0.32 13.63
N ALA A 90 5.34 -0.58 14.37
CA ALA A 90 6.69 -0.67 13.81
C ALA A 90 6.81 -1.77 12.74
N ALA A 91 6.00 -2.83 12.89
CA ALA A 91 5.96 -3.90 11.89
C ALA A 91 5.31 -3.50 10.56
N LEU A 92 4.74 -2.28 10.46
CA LEU A 92 4.30 -1.69 9.19
C LEU A 92 5.36 -0.76 8.56
N ALA A 93 6.57 -0.67 9.11
CA ALA A 93 7.66 0.10 8.50
C ALA A 93 8.05 -0.45 7.12
N GLU A 94 8.69 0.39 6.30
CA GLU A 94 9.24 -0.03 5.01
C GLU A 94 10.33 -1.11 5.18
N GLN A 95 10.69 -1.80 4.11
CA GLN A 95 11.80 -2.74 4.12
C GLN A 95 13.09 -2.08 4.61
N HIS A 96 13.79 -2.75 5.52
CA HIS A 96 15.11 -2.33 5.98
C HIS A 96 16.16 -2.74 4.96
N PHE A 97 16.57 -1.81 4.12
CA PHE A 97 17.53 -2.08 3.04
C PHE A 97 19.00 -2.06 3.49
N GLY A 98 19.27 -2.16 4.79
CA GLY A 98 20.63 -2.31 5.33
C GLY A 98 21.65 -1.39 4.66
N GLN A 99 22.74 -1.98 4.15
CA GLN A 99 23.81 -1.25 3.47
C GLN A 99 23.43 -0.68 2.10
N TRP A 100 22.29 -1.08 1.52
CA TRP A 100 21.81 -0.47 0.27
C TRP A 100 21.19 0.92 0.49
N GLN A 101 20.87 1.27 1.75
CA GLN A 101 20.35 2.61 2.08
C GLN A 101 21.41 3.69 1.84
N GLY A 102 21.09 4.63 0.97
CA GLY A 102 22.01 5.69 0.53
C GLY A 102 22.61 5.44 -0.86
N MET A 103 22.47 4.23 -1.40
CA MET A 103 22.85 3.97 -2.80
C MET A 103 21.86 4.63 -3.76
N ASN A 104 22.34 5.10 -4.91
CA ASN A 104 21.45 5.64 -5.96
C ASN A 104 20.51 4.54 -6.46
N ARG A 105 19.20 4.78 -6.38
CA ARG A 105 18.17 3.78 -6.69
C ARG A 105 18.20 3.36 -8.16
N ALA A 106 18.32 4.32 -9.08
CA ALA A 106 18.33 4.02 -10.52
C ALA A 106 19.54 3.18 -10.91
N ALA A 107 20.74 3.55 -10.42
CA ALA A 107 21.96 2.79 -10.67
C ALA A 107 21.92 1.40 -10.04
N PHE A 108 21.37 1.29 -8.84
CA PHE A 108 21.20 0.00 -8.16
C PHE A 108 20.28 -0.94 -8.96
N LEU A 109 19.10 -0.45 -9.37
CA LEU A 109 18.14 -1.25 -10.14
C LEU A 109 18.69 -1.63 -11.52
N ALA A 110 19.43 -0.74 -12.19
CA ALA A 110 20.10 -1.04 -13.46
C ALA A 110 21.18 -2.13 -13.36
N SER A 111 21.72 -2.39 -12.17
CA SER A 111 22.68 -3.46 -11.92
C SER A 111 22.02 -4.83 -11.67
N ARG A 112 20.70 -4.88 -11.54
CA ARG A 112 19.95 -6.12 -11.30
C ARG A 112 19.55 -6.80 -12.62
N PRO A 113 19.24 -8.12 -12.58
CA PRO A 113 18.78 -8.82 -13.77
C PRO A 113 17.53 -8.16 -14.39
N PRO A 114 17.42 -8.13 -15.72
CA PRO A 114 16.21 -7.61 -16.39
C PRO A 114 14.96 -8.33 -15.93
N GLY A 115 13.87 -7.56 -15.70
CA GLY A 115 12.59 -8.10 -15.26
C GLY A 115 12.45 -8.27 -13.75
N SER A 116 13.43 -7.83 -12.96
CA SER A 116 13.29 -7.76 -11.50
C SER A 116 12.24 -6.72 -11.13
N HIS A 117 11.20 -7.13 -10.41
CA HIS A 117 10.11 -6.24 -9.95
C HIS A 117 10.43 -5.59 -8.58
N TRP A 118 11.56 -5.94 -7.96
CA TRP A 118 12.00 -5.43 -6.67
C TRP A 118 13.54 -5.29 -6.63
N PHE A 119 14.06 -4.86 -5.50
CA PHE A 119 15.50 -4.62 -5.30
C PHE A 119 16.35 -5.91 -5.35
N ALA A 120 15.75 -7.05 -4.99
CA ALA A 120 16.41 -8.35 -4.94
C ALA A 120 15.35 -9.47 -5.07
N ASP A 121 15.79 -10.72 -5.13
CA ASP A 121 14.91 -11.87 -4.97
C ASP A 121 14.23 -11.82 -3.60
N ILE A 122 13.02 -12.38 -3.48
CA ILE A 122 12.20 -12.20 -2.28
C ILE A 122 12.87 -12.71 -0.99
N ASP A 123 13.72 -13.71 -1.09
CA ASP A 123 14.46 -14.30 0.03
C ASP A 123 15.87 -13.71 0.21
N GLU A 124 16.34 -12.85 -0.69
CA GLU A 124 17.66 -12.23 -0.60
C GLU A 124 17.61 -11.02 0.35
N PRO A 125 18.23 -11.11 1.55
CA PRO A 125 18.27 -9.99 2.46
C PRO A 125 19.29 -8.94 2.02
N ALA A 126 18.95 -7.68 2.19
CA ALA A 126 19.94 -6.61 2.09
C ALA A 126 21.03 -6.84 3.17
N PRO A 127 22.32 -6.62 2.88
CA PRO A 127 23.38 -6.77 3.87
C PRO A 127 23.12 -5.89 5.10
N GLY A 128 22.96 -6.52 6.27
CA GLY A 128 22.58 -5.83 7.51
C GLY A 128 21.13 -5.30 7.52
N GLY A 129 20.29 -5.81 6.65
CA GLY A 129 18.88 -5.47 6.56
C GLY A 129 18.00 -6.71 6.51
N GLU A 130 16.84 -6.59 5.86
CA GLU A 130 15.87 -7.67 5.71
C GLU A 130 15.61 -8.00 4.23
N SER A 131 15.16 -9.23 3.97
CA SER A 131 14.59 -9.65 2.69
C SER A 131 13.17 -9.13 2.53
N PHE A 132 12.59 -9.26 1.32
CA PHE A 132 11.16 -8.97 1.14
C PHE A 132 10.30 -9.99 1.89
N MET A 133 10.76 -11.23 2.03
CA MET A 133 10.07 -12.26 2.80
C MET A 133 10.02 -11.92 4.30
N ASP A 134 11.08 -11.32 4.87
CA ASP A 134 11.07 -10.86 6.26
C ASP A 134 10.06 -9.73 6.46
N LEU A 135 10.05 -8.74 5.55
CA LEU A 135 9.02 -7.70 5.51
C LEU A 135 7.62 -8.31 5.44
N TYR A 136 7.40 -9.24 4.51
CA TYR A 136 6.11 -9.90 4.34
C TYR A 136 5.65 -10.59 5.62
N ASN A 137 6.53 -11.34 6.27
CA ASN A 137 6.18 -12.08 7.49
C ASN A 137 5.77 -11.18 8.65
N ARG A 138 6.47 -10.05 8.87
CA ARG A 138 6.09 -9.11 9.93
C ARG A 138 4.79 -8.36 9.61
N VAL A 139 4.58 -7.95 8.36
CA VAL A 139 3.34 -7.30 7.91
C VAL A 139 2.15 -8.25 8.03
N ARG A 140 2.31 -9.50 7.61
CA ARG A 140 1.31 -10.55 7.76
C ARG A 140 0.91 -10.72 9.22
N GLY A 141 1.87 -10.80 10.15
CA GLY A 141 1.59 -10.96 11.57
C GLY A 141 0.72 -9.83 12.14
N VAL A 142 0.97 -8.58 11.72
CA VAL A 142 0.13 -7.43 12.09
C VAL A 142 -1.28 -7.54 11.52
N ILE A 143 -1.40 -7.87 10.24
CA ILE A 143 -2.70 -7.98 9.58
C ILE A 143 -3.55 -9.08 10.22
N GLU A 144 -2.96 -10.26 10.47
CA GLU A 144 -3.65 -11.39 11.10
C GLU A 144 -4.13 -11.03 12.51
N ARG A 145 -3.29 -10.38 13.32
CA ARG A 145 -3.64 -9.90 14.66
C ARG A 145 -4.78 -8.88 14.61
N ILE A 146 -4.67 -7.85 13.80
CA ILE A 146 -5.70 -6.79 13.71
C ILE A 146 -7.02 -7.34 13.14
N ASN A 147 -6.97 -8.29 12.20
CA ASN A 147 -8.18 -8.96 11.69
C ASN A 147 -8.95 -9.69 12.79
N ILE A 148 -8.27 -10.18 13.82
CA ILE A 148 -8.90 -10.81 14.99
C ILE A 148 -9.41 -9.74 15.97
N GLU A 149 -8.55 -8.79 16.36
CA GLU A 149 -8.85 -7.78 17.37
C GLU A 149 -9.91 -6.78 16.91
N GLN A 150 -9.95 -6.47 15.61
CA GLN A 150 -10.79 -5.44 15.01
C GLN A 150 -11.73 -6.00 13.94
N ALA A 151 -12.14 -7.24 14.11
CA ALA A 151 -13.04 -7.91 13.18
C ALA A 151 -14.28 -7.07 12.85
N GLY A 152 -14.60 -6.94 11.56
CA GLY A 152 -15.75 -6.20 11.08
C GLY A 152 -15.57 -4.69 10.95
N ARG A 153 -14.37 -4.15 11.25
CA ARG A 153 -14.08 -2.71 11.21
C ARG A 153 -13.43 -2.30 9.89
N ASP A 154 -13.52 -1.01 9.61
CA ASP A 154 -12.64 -0.34 8.65
C ASP A 154 -11.33 0.04 9.34
N VAL A 155 -10.19 -0.26 8.71
CA VAL A 155 -8.84 0.02 9.21
C VAL A 155 -8.10 0.82 8.15
N ILE A 156 -7.67 2.03 8.48
CA ILE A 156 -6.78 2.84 7.65
C ILE A 156 -5.35 2.63 8.15
N ALA A 157 -4.46 2.22 7.26
CA ALA A 157 -3.03 2.04 7.55
C ALA A 157 -2.19 2.94 6.64
N VAL A 158 -1.53 3.94 7.23
CA VAL A 158 -0.58 4.78 6.50
C VAL A 158 0.79 4.11 6.54
N ALA A 159 1.27 3.68 5.39
CA ALA A 159 2.43 2.80 5.28
C ALA A 159 3.30 3.12 4.05
N HIS A 160 3.97 2.12 3.49
CA HIS A 160 5.03 2.25 2.50
C HIS A 160 4.77 1.33 1.30
N GLY A 161 5.52 1.56 0.23
CA GLY A 161 5.37 0.79 -1.00
C GLY A 161 5.57 -0.71 -0.80
N GLY A 162 6.67 -1.12 -0.18
CA GLY A 162 6.95 -2.54 0.11
C GLY A 162 5.94 -3.16 1.07
N THR A 163 5.55 -2.43 2.11
CA THR A 163 4.54 -2.88 3.08
C THR A 163 3.18 -3.16 2.43
N ILE A 164 2.73 -2.28 1.53
CA ILE A 164 1.46 -2.44 0.81
C ILE A 164 1.55 -3.61 -0.18
N LYS A 165 2.68 -3.75 -0.88
CA LYS A 165 2.94 -4.90 -1.76
C LYS A 165 2.90 -6.22 -0.99
N ALA A 166 3.46 -6.26 0.22
CA ALA A 166 3.39 -7.42 1.11
C ALA A 166 1.94 -7.75 1.51
N ALA A 167 1.13 -6.74 1.85
CA ALA A 167 -0.29 -6.92 2.15
C ALA A 167 -1.09 -7.44 0.94
N ILE A 168 -0.78 -6.97 -0.28
CA ILE A 168 -1.37 -7.48 -1.52
C ILE A 168 -0.99 -8.95 -1.72
N GLY A 169 0.27 -9.31 -1.56
CA GLY A 169 0.74 -10.70 -1.67
C GLY A 169 0.03 -11.64 -0.70
N LEU A 170 -0.24 -11.19 0.54
CA LEU A 170 -1.06 -11.91 1.51
C LEU A 170 -2.49 -12.12 0.97
N ALA A 171 -3.12 -11.09 0.48
CA ALA A 171 -4.48 -11.14 -0.04
C ALA A 171 -4.61 -11.98 -1.33
N LEU A 172 -3.53 -12.16 -2.07
CA LEU A 172 -3.45 -13.03 -3.25
C LEU A 172 -3.17 -14.51 -2.91
N GLY A 173 -3.43 -14.92 -1.68
CA GLY A 173 -3.31 -16.32 -1.25
C GLY A 173 -1.93 -16.67 -0.71
N ASN A 174 -1.31 -15.79 0.06
CA ASN A 174 0.04 -15.95 0.62
C ASN A 174 1.13 -16.09 -0.46
N GLN A 175 1.06 -15.25 -1.48
CA GLN A 175 2.01 -15.24 -2.59
C GLN A 175 2.73 -13.87 -2.63
N PRO A 176 3.74 -13.66 -1.75
CA PRO A 176 4.43 -12.38 -1.58
C PRO A 176 5.01 -11.84 -2.89
N GLU A 177 5.56 -12.70 -3.74
CA GLU A 177 6.13 -12.36 -5.04
C GLU A 177 5.10 -11.71 -6.00
N LYS A 178 3.83 -12.11 -5.91
CA LYS A 178 2.78 -11.52 -6.75
C LYS A 178 2.44 -10.09 -6.36
N GLY A 179 2.63 -9.75 -5.09
CA GLY A 179 2.45 -8.37 -4.63
C GLY A 179 3.45 -7.40 -5.24
N LEU A 180 4.64 -7.89 -5.62
CA LEU A 180 5.69 -7.06 -6.23
C LEU A 180 5.32 -6.55 -7.63
N ALA A 181 4.41 -7.23 -8.34
CA ALA A 181 3.97 -6.83 -9.68
C ALA A 181 3.08 -5.57 -9.70
N PHE A 182 2.63 -5.08 -8.55
CA PHE A 182 1.78 -3.89 -8.47
C PHE A 182 2.60 -2.63 -8.22
N ASP A 183 2.32 -1.58 -8.98
CA ASP A 183 2.80 -0.24 -8.64
C ASP A 183 1.96 0.33 -7.51
N ILE A 184 2.64 1.02 -6.59
CA ILE A 184 1.99 1.71 -5.48
C ILE A 184 2.57 3.13 -5.44
N ASP A 185 1.80 4.12 -5.88
CA ASP A 185 2.21 5.52 -5.92
C ASP A 185 2.06 6.23 -4.58
N ASN A 186 2.82 7.29 -4.35
CA ASN A 186 2.68 8.10 -3.13
C ASN A 186 1.26 8.66 -3.02
N CYS A 187 0.72 8.69 -1.81
CA CYS A 187 -0.67 9.07 -1.48
C CYS A 187 -1.75 8.18 -2.11
N SER A 188 -1.40 7.16 -2.92
CA SER A 188 -2.40 6.24 -3.47
C SER A 188 -3.10 5.44 -2.37
N VAL A 189 -4.32 5.00 -2.68
CA VAL A 189 -5.14 4.18 -1.78
C VAL A 189 -5.32 2.80 -2.37
N THR A 190 -5.04 1.77 -1.56
CA THR A 190 -5.31 0.37 -1.87
C THR A 190 -6.28 -0.18 -0.83
N ARG A 191 -7.35 -0.84 -1.28
CA ARG A 191 -8.33 -1.45 -0.40
C ARG A 191 -8.29 -2.97 -0.51
N LEU A 192 -8.17 -3.63 0.63
CA LEU A 192 -8.18 -5.09 0.79
C LEU A 192 -9.28 -5.46 1.79
N ASP A 193 -10.25 -6.26 1.35
CA ASP A 193 -11.35 -6.70 2.20
C ASP A 193 -11.12 -8.16 2.63
N HIS A 194 -10.96 -8.37 3.93
CA HIS A 194 -10.83 -9.70 4.55
C HIS A 194 -12.19 -10.20 4.99
N TYR A 195 -12.61 -11.33 4.43
CA TYR A 195 -13.83 -12.02 4.79
C TYR A 195 -13.52 -13.21 5.68
N ALA A 196 -14.05 -13.24 6.88
CA ALA A 196 -13.89 -14.32 7.84
C ALA A 196 -15.22 -14.98 8.16
N SER A 197 -15.24 -16.31 8.16
CA SER A 197 -16.31 -17.16 8.66
C SER A 197 -15.72 -18.36 9.38
N PRO A 198 -16.47 -19.13 10.19
CA PRO A 198 -15.94 -20.28 10.89
C PRO A 198 -15.18 -21.25 9.98
N GLY A 199 -13.87 -21.39 10.20
CA GLY A 199 -12.98 -22.29 9.44
C GLY A 199 -12.62 -21.84 8.01
N LYS A 200 -13.02 -20.62 7.58
CA LYS A 200 -12.69 -20.11 6.24
C LYS A 200 -12.40 -18.62 6.29
N SER A 201 -11.39 -18.21 5.52
CA SER A 201 -11.14 -16.81 5.22
C SER A 201 -10.82 -16.61 3.75
N SER A 202 -11.11 -15.43 3.23
CA SER A 202 -10.80 -15.05 1.86
C SER A 202 -10.59 -13.55 1.77
N TRP A 203 -9.99 -13.12 0.67
CA TRP A 203 -9.73 -11.72 0.40
C TRP A 203 -10.37 -11.27 -0.90
N ARG A 204 -10.69 -9.98 -0.96
CA ARG A 204 -10.96 -9.25 -2.21
C ARG A 204 -10.08 -8.02 -2.26
N LEU A 205 -9.71 -7.63 -3.45
CA LEU A 205 -8.95 -6.42 -3.75
C LEU A 205 -9.85 -5.47 -4.56
N PRO A 206 -10.75 -4.71 -3.93
CA PRO A 206 -11.68 -3.84 -4.65
C PRO A 206 -10.97 -2.69 -5.37
N MET A 207 -9.79 -2.30 -4.87
CA MET A 207 -9.06 -1.13 -5.36
C MET A 207 -7.57 -1.32 -5.08
N VAL A 208 -6.72 -1.10 -6.08
CA VAL A 208 -5.26 -1.10 -5.95
C VAL A 208 -4.70 0.15 -6.59
N ASN A 209 -3.79 0.84 -5.88
CA ASN A 209 -3.11 2.04 -6.37
C ASN A 209 -4.04 3.15 -6.87
N GLN A 210 -5.21 3.31 -6.26
CA GLN A 210 -6.15 4.38 -6.63
C GLN A 210 -5.55 5.75 -6.31
N GLN A 211 -5.52 6.62 -7.30
CA GLN A 211 -5.09 8.01 -7.21
C GLN A 211 -6.33 8.90 -7.36
N PRO A 212 -7.05 9.20 -6.27
CA PRO A 212 -8.38 9.82 -6.35
C PRO A 212 -8.37 11.25 -6.93
N TRP A 213 -7.23 11.94 -6.88
CA TRP A 213 -7.06 13.27 -7.49
C TRP A 213 -6.97 13.24 -9.02
N ILE A 214 -6.68 12.09 -9.64
CA ILE A 214 -6.62 11.94 -11.10
C ILE A 214 -8.02 11.71 -11.68
N ALA A 215 -8.97 11.20 -10.90
CA ALA A 215 -10.29 10.81 -11.38
C ALA A 215 -11.08 11.98 -12.01
N ASP A 216 -10.90 13.22 -11.51
CA ASP A 216 -11.60 14.39 -12.04
C ASP A 216 -11.03 14.88 -13.38
N ALA A 217 -9.73 14.65 -13.62
CA ALA A 217 -9.06 15.07 -14.86
C ALA A 217 -9.10 14.00 -15.98
N SER A 218 -9.13 12.72 -15.59
CA SER A 218 -8.98 11.61 -16.52
C SER A 218 -10.30 10.99 -17.00
N HIS A 219 -11.43 11.29 -16.36
CA HIS A 219 -12.72 10.77 -16.80
C HIS A 219 -13.04 11.17 -18.24
N ASN A 220 -12.56 12.32 -18.67
CA ASN A 220 -12.66 12.80 -20.07
C ASN A 220 -11.54 12.26 -20.98
N ALA A 221 -10.39 11.84 -20.46
CA ALA A 221 -9.27 11.38 -21.26
C ALA A 221 -9.32 9.87 -21.57
N MET A 222 -9.85 9.05 -20.65
CA MET A 222 -9.98 7.61 -20.88
C MET A 222 -11.16 7.23 -21.79
N HIS A 223 -12.06 8.16 -22.09
CA HIS A 223 -13.21 7.92 -22.99
C HIS A 223 -13.03 8.58 -24.37
N GLN A 224 -11.87 9.16 -24.67
CA GLN A 224 -11.55 9.47 -26.05
C GLN A 224 -11.05 8.19 -26.72
N PRO A 225 -11.71 7.70 -27.78
CA PRO A 225 -11.17 6.59 -28.56
C PRO A 225 -9.78 7.02 -29.04
N ALA A 226 -8.79 6.15 -28.87
CA ALA A 226 -7.46 6.36 -29.42
C ALA A 226 -7.63 6.73 -30.89
N GLY A 227 -7.18 7.93 -31.27
CA GLY A 227 -7.18 8.36 -32.67
C GLY A 227 -6.43 7.31 -33.50
N PRO A 228 -6.75 7.17 -34.78
CA PRO A 228 -6.14 6.17 -35.62
C PRO A 228 -4.61 6.29 -35.53
N GLU A 229 -3.97 5.20 -35.21
CA GLU A 229 -2.52 5.06 -35.17
C GLU A 229 -1.96 5.42 -36.54
N VAL A 230 -1.27 6.55 -36.64
CA VAL A 230 -0.61 6.96 -37.89
C VAL A 230 0.61 6.06 -38.06
N VAL A 231 0.43 4.98 -38.79
CA VAL A 231 1.54 4.14 -39.23
C VAL A 231 2.39 4.97 -40.22
N PRO A 232 3.67 5.23 -39.95
CA PRO A 232 4.50 5.94 -40.91
C PRO A 232 4.66 5.09 -42.16
N GLU A 233 4.30 5.63 -43.33
CA GLU A 233 4.56 5.01 -44.62
C GLU A 233 6.08 4.78 -44.79
N THR A 234 6.49 3.52 -44.72
CA THR A 234 7.83 3.10 -45.12
C THR A 234 7.91 3.26 -46.63
N LYS A 235 8.59 4.29 -47.09
CA LYS A 235 8.99 4.40 -48.50
C LYS A 235 9.90 3.22 -48.82
N LEU A 236 9.36 2.27 -49.61
CA LEU A 236 10.17 1.30 -50.33
C LEU A 236 10.88 2.03 -51.45
N ALA A 237 12.21 2.06 -51.39
CA ALA A 237 13.11 2.36 -52.51
C ALA A 237 13.68 1.06 -53.08
#